data_18ca1f0641a87233e871e3eac46d4ef5
#
_entry.id   18ca1f0641a87233e871e3eac46d4ef5
#
_cell.length_a   1.000
_cell.length_b   1.000
_cell.length_c   1.000
_cell.angle_alpha   90.00
_cell.angle_beta   90.00
_cell.angle_gamma   90.00
#
_symmetry.space_group_name_H-M   'P 1'
#
loop_
_entity.id
_entity.type
_entity.pdbx_description
1 polymer ?
#
loop_
_entity_poly.entity_id
_entity_poly.type
_entity_poly.pdbx_seq_one_letter_code
_entity_poly.pdbx_strand_id
1 'polypeptide(L)'
;NATQETTIAQQTVPAVGHKSVTDAAVAATCTVAGKTAGSHCSVCNTVLEAQQTVPAKGHSWSAWKTVSEATISAAAVQERSCMTCGTTQRQKAGSALSPKLTLNATSITLKTKQKTKKVQVTGLAAGDAVDSWISSNERVVKVSGTAAGTCTITAQKKTGKATIYVKLK
;
A
#
# COMPACT_ATOMS: atom_id res chain seq x y z
N ASN A 1 -20.16 -88.91 38.50
CA ASN A 1 -19.93 -87.52 38.79
C ASN A 1 -20.70 -86.66 37.79
N ALA A 2 -21.85 -86.10 38.16
CA ALA A 2 -22.58 -85.10 37.37
C ALA A 2 -22.00 -83.75 37.64
N THR A 3 -21.35 -83.14 36.68
CA THR A 3 -20.98 -81.71 36.68
C THR A 3 -22.20 -80.90 36.40
N GLN A 4 -22.69 -80.19 37.42
CA GLN A 4 -23.77 -79.28 37.29
C GLN A 4 -23.24 -77.93 36.66
N GLU A 5 -23.48 -77.72 35.34
CA GLU A 5 -23.21 -76.43 34.72
C GLU A 5 -24.27 -75.46 35.19
N THR A 6 -23.80 -74.46 35.96
CA THR A 6 -24.60 -73.30 36.33
C THR A 6 -24.50 -72.24 35.24
N THR A 7 -25.46 -72.20 34.35
CA THR A 7 -25.59 -71.07 33.39
C THR A 7 -26.05 -69.80 34.12
N ILE A 8 -25.14 -68.86 34.26
CA ILE A 8 -25.51 -67.50 34.75
C ILE A 8 -26.25 -66.79 33.61
N ALA A 9 -27.53 -66.51 33.83
CA ALA A 9 -28.31 -65.72 32.89
C ALA A 9 -27.67 -64.36 32.65
N GLN A 10 -27.29 -64.07 31.42
CA GLN A 10 -26.73 -62.77 31.04
C GLN A 10 -27.82 -61.68 31.22
N GLN A 11 -27.58 -60.77 32.16
CA GLN A 11 -28.51 -59.68 32.44
C GLN A 11 -28.19 -58.50 31.52
N THR A 12 -29.14 -58.10 30.71
CA THR A 12 -28.99 -56.91 29.85
C THR A 12 -29.10 -55.66 30.69
N VAL A 13 -28.03 -54.83 30.72
CA VAL A 13 -28.07 -53.53 31.32
C VAL A 13 -28.58 -52.52 30.29
N PRO A 14 -29.63 -51.74 30.55
CA PRO A 14 -30.14 -50.76 29.64
C PRO A 14 -29.07 -49.71 29.31
N ALA A 15 -29.01 -49.29 28.06
CA ALA A 15 -28.12 -48.15 27.66
C ALA A 15 -28.59 -46.89 28.35
N VAL A 16 -27.68 -46.20 29.05
CA VAL A 16 -27.95 -44.96 29.81
C VAL A 16 -28.09 -43.73 28.95
N GLY A 17 -27.96 -43.88 27.63
CA GLY A 17 -27.99 -42.76 26.70
C GLY A 17 -26.71 -41.88 26.74
N HIS A 18 -26.68 -40.87 25.90
CA HIS A 18 -25.55 -39.94 25.84
C HIS A 18 -25.90 -38.64 26.60
N LYS A 19 -24.94 -38.14 27.39
CA LYS A 19 -25.05 -36.85 28.06
C LYS A 19 -24.47 -35.77 27.13
N SER A 20 -25.36 -35.06 26.46
CA SER A 20 -24.94 -34.02 25.48
C SER A 20 -24.28 -32.80 26.13
N VAL A 21 -23.17 -32.35 25.54
CA VAL A 21 -22.51 -31.06 25.81
C VAL A 21 -22.39 -30.34 24.48
N THR A 22 -22.70 -29.03 24.47
CA THR A 22 -22.62 -28.20 23.29
C THR A 22 -21.21 -27.77 22.95
N ASP A 23 -20.79 -27.99 21.72
CA ASP A 23 -19.59 -27.42 21.13
C ASP A 23 -19.93 -26.05 20.53
N ALA A 24 -19.35 -24.98 21.07
CA ALA A 24 -19.69 -23.63 20.68
C ALA A 24 -19.37 -23.35 19.18
N ALA A 25 -20.22 -22.56 18.55
CA ALA A 25 -19.95 -22.06 17.22
C ALA A 25 -18.74 -21.09 17.22
N VAL A 26 -17.99 -21.11 16.15
CA VAL A 26 -16.90 -20.16 15.89
C VAL A 26 -17.28 -19.31 14.67
N ALA A 27 -17.37 -18.01 14.85
CA ALA A 27 -17.73 -17.12 13.76
C ALA A 27 -16.62 -17.06 12.68
N ALA A 28 -17.01 -17.16 11.41
CA ALA A 28 -16.08 -16.93 10.31
C ALA A 28 -15.62 -15.47 10.26
N THR A 29 -14.32 -15.25 10.05
CA THR A 29 -13.73 -13.94 9.80
C THR A 29 -13.58 -13.70 8.28
N CYS A 30 -12.95 -12.59 7.90
CA CYS A 30 -12.66 -12.34 6.48
C CYS A 30 -11.74 -13.39 5.86
N THR A 31 -10.83 -13.97 6.63
CA THR A 31 -9.78 -14.86 6.11
C THR A 31 -9.82 -16.27 6.70
N VAL A 32 -10.51 -16.47 7.81
CA VAL A 32 -10.56 -17.75 8.50
C VAL A 32 -12.00 -18.28 8.50
N ALA A 33 -12.14 -19.54 8.11
CA ALA A 33 -13.40 -20.23 8.18
C ALA A 33 -13.85 -20.40 9.64
N GLY A 34 -15.14 -20.33 9.86
CA GLY A 34 -15.79 -20.61 11.14
C GLY A 34 -16.32 -22.05 11.22
N LYS A 35 -17.05 -22.32 12.29
CA LYS A 35 -17.78 -23.57 12.50
C LYS A 35 -19.14 -23.28 13.10
N THR A 36 -20.14 -24.08 12.74
CA THR A 36 -21.44 -24.08 13.44
C THR A 36 -21.30 -24.61 14.86
N ALA A 37 -22.31 -24.44 15.68
CA ALA A 37 -22.41 -25.22 16.91
C ALA A 37 -22.51 -26.70 16.58
N GLY A 38 -22.08 -27.54 17.51
CA GLY A 38 -22.22 -28.98 17.47
C GLY A 38 -22.46 -29.52 18.89
N SER A 39 -22.42 -30.83 19.05
CA SER A 39 -22.48 -31.45 20.38
C SER A 39 -21.77 -32.79 20.42
N HIS A 40 -21.26 -33.13 21.60
CA HIS A 40 -20.64 -34.41 21.90
C HIS A 40 -21.13 -34.96 23.24
N CYS A 41 -20.91 -36.25 23.47
CA CYS A 41 -21.22 -36.87 24.76
C CYS A 41 -20.06 -36.59 25.74
N SER A 42 -20.37 -36.02 26.91
CA SER A 42 -19.36 -35.71 27.94
C SER A 42 -18.74 -36.96 28.61
N VAL A 43 -19.30 -38.13 28.37
CA VAL A 43 -18.80 -39.36 29.00
C VAL A 43 -17.95 -40.18 28.03
N CYS A 44 -18.39 -40.34 26.78
CA CYS A 44 -17.71 -41.20 25.79
C CYS A 44 -17.15 -40.42 24.59
N ASN A 45 -17.24 -39.09 24.55
CA ASN A 45 -16.78 -38.21 23.48
C ASN A 45 -17.38 -38.50 22.08
N THR A 46 -18.41 -39.34 21.99
CA THR A 46 -19.10 -39.58 20.72
C THR A 46 -19.71 -38.25 20.22
N VAL A 47 -19.45 -37.88 18.96
CA VAL A 47 -20.07 -36.74 18.31
C VAL A 47 -21.55 -37.01 18.10
N LEU A 48 -22.42 -36.21 18.69
CA LEU A 48 -23.85 -36.29 18.57
C LEU A 48 -24.37 -35.43 17.42
N GLU A 49 -23.79 -34.22 17.28
CA GLU A 49 -24.03 -33.31 16.18
C GLU A 49 -22.66 -32.73 15.72
N ALA A 50 -22.31 -33.02 14.47
CA ALA A 50 -21.03 -32.58 13.93
C ALA A 50 -21.05 -31.09 13.60
N GLN A 51 -20.01 -30.37 14.03
CA GLN A 51 -19.80 -28.98 13.59
C GLN A 51 -19.59 -28.92 12.07
N GLN A 52 -20.30 -28.04 11.39
CA GLN A 52 -20.12 -27.77 9.96
C GLN A 52 -19.19 -26.60 9.76
N THR A 53 -18.35 -26.66 8.73
CA THR A 53 -17.45 -25.56 8.36
C THR A 53 -18.27 -24.43 7.74
N VAL A 54 -18.11 -23.20 8.26
CA VAL A 54 -18.66 -21.96 7.70
C VAL A 54 -17.53 -21.29 6.92
N PRO A 55 -17.64 -21.11 5.60
CA PRO A 55 -16.57 -20.50 4.80
C PRO A 55 -16.17 -19.12 5.30
N ALA A 56 -14.89 -18.73 5.09
CA ALA A 56 -14.42 -17.38 5.35
C ALA A 56 -15.25 -16.37 4.54
N LYS A 57 -15.56 -15.22 5.13
CA LYS A 57 -16.46 -14.21 4.54
C LYS A 57 -15.84 -13.48 3.35
N GLY A 58 -14.51 -13.54 3.22
CA GLY A 58 -13.76 -12.70 2.29
C GLY A 58 -13.68 -11.24 2.75
N HIS A 59 -12.99 -10.40 1.97
CA HIS A 59 -12.91 -8.98 2.23
C HIS A 59 -13.97 -8.20 1.46
N SER A 60 -14.68 -7.31 2.14
CA SER A 60 -15.55 -6.31 1.53
C SER A 60 -14.76 -5.01 1.41
N TRP A 61 -14.19 -4.77 0.22
CA TRP A 61 -13.32 -3.63 0.00
C TRP A 61 -14.07 -2.34 -0.25
N SER A 62 -13.59 -1.24 0.32
CA SER A 62 -14.00 0.12 -0.08
C SER A 62 -13.53 0.43 -1.52
N ALA A 63 -14.01 1.53 -2.08
CA ALA A 63 -13.42 2.08 -3.30
C ALA A 63 -11.94 2.44 -3.09
N TRP A 64 -11.16 2.40 -4.18
CA TRP A 64 -9.79 2.87 -4.20
C TRP A 64 -9.74 4.38 -4.00
N LYS A 65 -8.88 4.84 -3.09
CA LYS A 65 -8.62 6.26 -2.83
C LYS A 65 -7.15 6.55 -3.10
N THR A 66 -6.85 7.60 -3.84
CA THR A 66 -5.47 8.06 -4.04
C THR A 66 -4.92 8.59 -2.72
N VAL A 67 -3.80 8.03 -2.28
CA VAL A 67 -3.08 8.42 -1.06
C VAL A 67 -1.74 9.09 -1.37
N SER A 68 -1.25 8.94 -2.59
CA SER A 68 -0.10 9.66 -3.13
C SER A 68 -0.31 9.91 -4.61
N GLU A 69 -0.19 11.16 -5.03
CA GLU A 69 -0.26 11.52 -6.44
C GLU A 69 0.98 11.05 -7.20
N ALA A 70 0.83 10.91 -8.53
CA ALA A 70 1.96 10.58 -9.38
C ALA A 70 2.96 11.74 -9.44
N THR A 71 4.25 11.39 -9.43
CA THR A 71 5.38 12.32 -9.66
C THR A 71 6.15 11.91 -10.91
N ILE A 72 7.19 12.65 -11.26
CA ILE A 72 8.08 12.25 -12.39
C ILE A 72 8.87 10.97 -12.10
N SER A 73 9.03 10.62 -10.83
CA SER A 73 9.81 9.44 -10.40
C SER A 73 8.94 8.26 -9.99
N ALA A 74 7.64 8.47 -9.76
CA ALA A 74 6.76 7.45 -9.23
C ALA A 74 5.32 7.58 -9.75
N ALA A 75 4.67 6.46 -9.98
CA ALA A 75 3.23 6.39 -10.22
C ALA A 75 2.44 6.76 -8.96
N ALA A 76 1.19 7.21 -9.12
CA ALA A 76 0.28 7.41 -8.01
C ALA A 76 0.10 6.11 -7.22
N VAL A 77 -0.16 6.24 -5.92
CA VAL A 77 -0.48 5.11 -5.04
C VAL A 77 -1.92 5.26 -4.58
N GLN A 78 -2.67 4.20 -4.73
CA GLN A 78 -4.02 4.08 -4.22
C GLN A 78 -4.08 3.08 -3.07
N GLU A 79 -4.99 3.34 -2.15
CA GLU A 79 -5.28 2.48 -1.01
C GLU A 79 -6.78 2.21 -0.92
N ARG A 80 -7.12 1.02 -0.47
CA ARG A 80 -8.48 0.66 -0.05
C ARG A 80 -8.43 -0.12 1.25
N SER A 81 -9.51 -0.12 1.99
CA SER A 81 -9.63 -0.86 3.25
C SER A 81 -10.82 -1.81 3.22
N CYS A 82 -10.69 -2.92 3.91
CA CYS A 82 -11.82 -3.81 4.15
C CYS A 82 -12.76 -3.18 5.17
N MET A 83 -14.03 -3.01 4.82
CA MET A 83 -15.04 -2.42 5.68
C MET A 83 -15.39 -3.29 6.90
N THR A 84 -15.02 -4.57 6.87
CA THR A 84 -15.31 -5.52 7.95
C THR A 84 -14.16 -5.68 8.94
N CYS A 85 -12.91 -5.78 8.47
CA CYS A 85 -11.76 -6.08 9.33
C CYS A 85 -10.69 -4.98 9.35
N GLY A 86 -10.84 -3.91 8.57
CA GLY A 86 -9.91 -2.79 8.53
C GLY A 86 -8.59 -3.05 7.79
N THR A 87 -8.34 -4.27 7.34
CA THR A 87 -7.11 -4.57 6.55
C THR A 87 -7.04 -3.67 5.33
N THR A 88 -5.85 -3.10 5.07
CA THR A 88 -5.61 -2.21 3.94
C THR A 88 -4.87 -2.92 2.81
N GLN A 89 -5.12 -2.47 1.59
CA GLN A 89 -4.42 -2.91 0.39
C GLN A 89 -4.00 -1.70 -0.43
N ARG A 90 -2.77 -1.72 -0.95
CA ARG A 90 -2.20 -0.65 -1.78
C ARG A 90 -1.86 -1.14 -3.17
N GLN A 91 -2.00 -0.27 -4.15
CA GLN A 91 -1.57 -0.52 -5.52
C GLN A 91 -1.03 0.74 -6.17
N LYS A 92 -0.20 0.56 -7.20
CA LYS A 92 0.17 1.64 -8.11
C LYS A 92 -0.97 1.91 -9.08
N ALA A 93 -1.26 3.18 -9.37
CA ALA A 93 -2.28 3.61 -10.32
C ALA A 93 -1.62 4.46 -11.42
N GLY A 94 -1.71 3.97 -12.67
CA GLY A 94 -1.09 4.62 -13.80
C GLY A 94 0.44 4.51 -13.83
N SER A 95 1.07 5.48 -14.48
CA SER A 95 2.53 5.60 -14.61
C SER A 95 3.04 6.85 -13.92
N ALA A 96 4.36 6.94 -13.74
CA ALA A 96 5.01 8.19 -13.38
C ALA A 96 4.70 9.28 -14.43
N LEU A 97 4.65 10.52 -14.00
CA LEU A 97 4.37 11.65 -14.89
C LEU A 97 5.57 11.85 -15.84
N SER A 98 5.26 12.19 -17.11
CA SER A 98 6.26 12.64 -18.06
C SER A 98 6.20 14.16 -18.13
N PRO A 99 7.10 14.90 -17.46
CA PRO A 99 7.05 16.35 -17.45
C PRO A 99 7.37 16.88 -18.84
N LYS A 100 6.57 17.80 -19.33
CA LYS A 100 6.87 18.60 -20.54
C LYS A 100 7.60 19.87 -20.10
N LEU A 101 8.82 19.72 -19.61
CA LEU A 101 9.61 20.85 -19.13
C LEU A 101 9.95 21.77 -20.30
N THR A 102 9.68 23.05 -20.13
CA THR A 102 10.08 24.08 -21.06
C THR A 102 10.80 25.20 -20.31
N LEU A 103 11.76 25.80 -20.99
CA LEU A 103 12.42 27.02 -20.54
C LEU A 103 11.86 28.18 -21.33
N ASN A 104 11.63 29.31 -20.68
CA ASN A 104 11.23 30.54 -21.37
C ASN A 104 12.34 31.11 -22.25
N ALA A 105 13.57 30.61 -22.13
CA ALA A 105 14.70 30.93 -23.01
C ALA A 105 15.71 29.80 -23.02
N THR A 106 16.12 29.33 -24.19
CA THR A 106 17.16 28.30 -24.41
C THR A 106 18.53 28.90 -24.67
N SER A 107 18.59 30.19 -25.06
CA SER A 107 19.80 30.96 -25.26
C SER A 107 19.61 32.40 -24.78
N ILE A 108 20.60 32.91 -24.07
CA ILE A 108 20.56 34.26 -23.51
C ILE A 108 21.91 34.92 -23.73
N THR A 109 21.85 36.11 -24.33
CA THR A 109 23.04 36.98 -24.44
C THR A 109 22.96 38.07 -23.37
N LEU A 110 23.96 38.12 -22.48
CA LEU A 110 24.12 39.17 -21.51
C LEU A 110 25.31 40.03 -21.94
N LYS A 111 25.05 41.32 -22.24
CA LYS A 111 26.14 42.28 -22.47
C LYS A 111 26.84 42.59 -21.15
N THR A 112 28.14 42.67 -21.16
CA THR A 112 29.04 42.73 -19.99
C THR A 112 28.60 43.65 -18.84
N LYS A 113 29.10 43.31 -17.64
CA LYS A 113 28.96 43.93 -16.33
C LYS A 113 27.58 43.83 -15.70
N GLN A 114 27.37 42.75 -14.93
CA GLN A 114 26.31 42.60 -13.94
C GLN A 114 24.87 42.74 -14.45
N LYS A 115 24.62 42.57 -15.76
CA LYS A 115 23.26 42.46 -16.24
C LYS A 115 22.68 41.10 -15.82
N THR A 116 21.49 41.17 -15.26
CA THR A 116 20.73 40.00 -14.83
C THR A 116 19.60 39.71 -15.79
N LYS A 117 19.27 38.42 -15.97
CA LYS A 117 18.05 37.98 -16.65
C LYS A 117 17.44 36.86 -15.86
N LYS A 118 16.11 36.84 -15.78
CA LYS A 118 15.35 35.74 -15.17
C LYS A 118 15.06 34.67 -16.20
N VAL A 119 15.28 33.42 -15.83
CA VAL A 119 14.88 32.22 -16.57
C VAL A 119 13.89 31.48 -15.73
N GLN A 120 12.88 30.91 -16.36
CA GLN A 120 11.84 30.15 -15.70
C GLN A 120 11.69 28.78 -16.37
N VAL A 121 11.64 27.74 -15.55
CA VAL A 121 11.20 26.40 -15.93
C VAL A 121 9.69 26.36 -15.76
N THR A 122 8.98 25.87 -16.76
CA THR A 122 7.54 25.59 -16.70
C THR A 122 7.29 24.12 -17.03
N GLY A 123 6.10 23.61 -16.70
CA GLY A 123 5.74 22.22 -16.95
C GLY A 123 6.22 21.26 -15.86
N LEU A 124 6.56 21.76 -14.66
CA LEU A 124 6.77 20.95 -13.48
C LEU A 124 5.46 20.21 -13.14
N ALA A 125 5.56 18.93 -12.82
CA ALA A 125 4.43 18.16 -12.36
C ALA A 125 4.06 18.52 -10.90
N ALA A 126 2.85 18.17 -10.48
CA ALA A 126 2.43 18.38 -9.10
C ALA A 126 3.36 17.62 -8.14
N GLY A 127 3.85 18.32 -7.13
CA GLY A 127 4.80 17.79 -6.15
C GLY A 127 6.27 17.83 -6.55
N ASP A 128 6.59 18.19 -7.80
CA ASP A 128 7.96 18.35 -8.24
C ASP A 128 8.49 19.74 -7.93
N ALA A 129 9.81 19.82 -7.76
CA ALA A 129 10.52 21.06 -7.50
C ALA A 129 11.90 21.03 -8.17
N VAL A 130 12.44 22.21 -8.45
CA VAL A 130 13.84 22.33 -8.84
C VAL A 130 14.70 22.09 -7.60
N ASP A 131 15.62 21.12 -7.69
CA ASP A 131 16.60 20.82 -6.67
C ASP A 131 17.75 21.85 -6.72
N SER A 132 18.31 22.05 -7.89
CA SER A 132 19.47 22.93 -8.04
C SER A 132 19.60 23.56 -9.43
N TRP A 133 20.25 24.73 -9.45
CA TRP A 133 20.67 25.44 -10.64
C TRP A 133 22.19 25.54 -10.64
N ILE A 134 22.82 25.10 -11.71
CA ILE A 134 24.29 24.98 -11.79
C ILE A 134 24.78 25.70 -13.04
N SER A 135 25.79 26.52 -12.90
CA SER A 135 26.51 27.12 -14.02
C SER A 135 27.77 26.29 -14.34
N SER A 136 27.99 25.96 -15.60
CA SER A 136 29.22 25.29 -16.05
C SER A 136 30.45 26.19 -15.88
N ASN A 137 30.28 27.49 -15.74
CA ASN A 137 31.38 28.45 -15.55
C ASN A 137 30.92 29.67 -14.75
N GLU A 138 31.10 29.62 -13.44
CA GLU A 138 30.71 30.69 -12.53
C GLU A 138 31.57 31.98 -12.66
N ARG A 139 32.72 31.88 -13.30
CA ARG A 139 33.53 33.09 -13.62
C ARG A 139 32.89 33.93 -14.73
N VAL A 140 32.05 33.29 -15.57
CA VAL A 140 31.33 33.95 -16.67
C VAL A 140 29.91 34.31 -16.23
N VAL A 141 29.22 33.35 -15.58
CA VAL A 141 27.81 33.50 -15.19
C VAL A 141 27.56 32.86 -13.83
N LYS A 142 27.03 33.61 -12.90
CA LYS A 142 26.44 33.06 -11.65
C LYS A 142 24.94 32.89 -11.78
N VAL A 143 24.42 31.88 -11.11
CA VAL A 143 23.01 31.55 -11.09
C VAL A 143 22.51 31.53 -9.64
N SER A 144 21.28 31.99 -9.45
CA SER A 144 20.55 31.90 -8.18
C SER A 144 19.11 31.57 -8.49
N GLY A 145 18.65 30.40 -8.12
CA GLY A 145 17.32 29.93 -8.46
C GLY A 145 16.51 29.49 -7.26
N THR A 146 15.21 29.31 -7.49
CA THR A 146 14.23 28.87 -6.50
C THR A 146 13.71 27.47 -6.84
N ALA A 147 13.19 26.77 -5.84
CA ALA A 147 12.52 25.48 -6.03
C ALA A 147 11.27 25.56 -6.94
N ALA A 148 10.66 26.74 -7.03
CA ALA A 148 9.52 27.00 -7.92
C ALA A 148 9.91 27.19 -9.40
N GLY A 149 11.19 26.97 -9.76
CA GLY A 149 11.64 26.97 -11.15
C GLY A 149 12.05 28.33 -11.71
N THR A 150 12.21 29.36 -10.89
CA THR A 150 12.73 30.66 -11.32
C THR A 150 14.22 30.77 -11.00
N CYS A 151 15.03 31.19 -11.96
CA CYS A 151 16.46 31.43 -11.80
C CYS A 151 16.84 32.83 -12.27
N THR A 152 17.63 33.52 -11.48
CA THR A 152 18.31 34.75 -11.87
C THR A 152 19.72 34.45 -12.35
N ILE A 153 20.03 34.85 -13.57
CA ILE A 153 21.32 34.69 -14.21
C ILE A 153 22.04 36.04 -14.15
N THR A 154 23.27 36.06 -13.61
CA THR A 154 24.06 37.27 -13.45
C THR A 154 25.38 37.14 -14.18
N ALA A 155 25.60 37.98 -15.20
CA ALA A 155 26.90 38.05 -15.89
C ALA A 155 28.00 38.53 -14.97
N GLN A 156 29.14 37.89 -15.07
CA GLN A 156 30.36 38.24 -14.32
C GLN A 156 31.32 39.11 -15.17
N LYS A 157 32.47 39.48 -14.59
CA LYS A 157 33.45 40.31 -15.26
C LYS A 157 34.16 39.61 -16.45
N LYS A 158 34.24 38.28 -16.41
CA LYS A 158 34.88 37.49 -17.46
C LYS A 158 33.88 37.24 -18.60
N THR A 159 34.31 37.50 -19.82
CA THR A 159 33.52 37.18 -21.04
C THR A 159 33.69 35.69 -21.37
N GLY A 160 32.69 35.10 -21.96
CA GLY A 160 32.69 33.69 -22.36
C GLY A 160 31.28 33.11 -22.48
N LYS A 161 31.23 31.80 -22.62
CA LYS A 161 29.96 31.01 -22.63
C LYS A 161 29.87 30.18 -21.37
N ALA A 162 28.67 29.99 -20.85
CA ALA A 162 28.34 29.04 -19.81
C ALA A 162 27.02 28.35 -20.09
N THR A 163 26.95 27.07 -19.81
CA THR A 163 25.70 26.31 -19.84
C THR A 163 25.11 26.29 -18.43
N ILE A 164 23.82 26.50 -18.34
CA ILE A 164 23.10 26.44 -17.07
C ILE A 164 22.29 25.14 -17.06
N TYR A 165 22.54 24.33 -16.05
CA TYR A 165 21.83 23.10 -15.79
C TYR A 165 20.78 23.31 -14.70
N VAL A 166 19.63 22.74 -14.91
CA VAL A 166 18.59 22.65 -13.90
C VAL A 166 18.39 21.18 -13.54
N LYS A 167 18.45 20.86 -12.25
CA LYS A 167 18.19 19.53 -11.73
C LYS A 167 16.87 19.56 -10.98
N LEU A 168 16.04 18.56 -11.22
CA LEU A 168 14.78 18.32 -10.51
C LEU A 168 15.00 17.35 -9.34
N LYS A 169 14.14 17.47 -8.34
CA LYS A 169 14.05 16.49 -7.24
C LYS A 169 13.45 15.18 -7.69
#